data_0a9f21d8a39a364ec2c6b0841c6cbbc5
#
_entry.id   0a9f21d8a39a364ec2c6b0841c6cbbc5
#
_cell.length_a   1.000
_cell.length_b   1.000
_cell.length_c   1.000
_cell.angle_alpha   90.00
_cell.angle_beta   90.00
_cell.angle_gamma   90.00
#
_symmetry.space_group_name_H-M   'P 1'
#
loop_
_entity.id
_entity.type
_entity.pdbx_description
1 polymer ?
#
loop_
_entity_poly.entity_id
_entity_poly.type
_entity_poly.pdbx_seq_one_letter_code
_entity_poly.pdbx_strand_id
1 'polypeptide(L)'
;MIIGIIGYGHLANTAAMCLASKGHQIVQWDTEPWLLRADQPSGLLEPGYHELNTQQLRLLMQHSAQLEKCDLVWVCYDTPLDAQGGSDDAAVIQRLEVILPSVRIGSLVLVSSQVRAGTMKALQYIWQNLYFAYVPENIRVGQAIHDFLHQPRIVVGVPDDSRHDEIDPLLFQLTPSIEYMSPESAEMSKHALNAFLALQIAFINEIDRICQAYGADVADVSRALLTEARISPQAPLKPGKPFAGGSLQRDVLTLMALTKNLHTPILNAILPSNEGR
;
A
#
# COMPACT_ATOMS: atom_id res chain seq x y z
N MET A 1 -1.08 15.97 -16.58
CA MET A 1 -1.98 14.83 -16.84
C MET A 1 -3.29 15.04 -16.09
N ILE A 2 -4.37 14.46 -16.58
CA ILE A 2 -5.64 14.30 -15.84
C ILE A 2 -5.61 12.90 -15.23
N ILE A 3 -5.60 12.80 -13.90
CA ILE A 3 -5.49 11.53 -13.18
C ILE A 3 -6.79 11.25 -12.42
N GLY A 4 -7.40 10.10 -12.69
CA GLY A 4 -8.54 9.60 -11.93
C GLY A 4 -8.06 8.90 -10.66
N ILE A 5 -8.39 9.40 -9.47
CA ILE A 5 -8.13 8.73 -8.20
C ILE A 5 -9.42 8.08 -7.71
N ILE A 6 -9.37 6.78 -7.51
CA ILE A 6 -10.51 5.99 -7.06
C ILE A 6 -10.37 5.67 -5.58
N GLY A 7 -11.31 6.19 -4.80
CA GLY A 7 -11.34 6.07 -3.34
C GLY A 7 -11.32 7.42 -2.62
N TYR A 8 -11.70 7.39 -1.34
CA TYR A 8 -11.66 8.53 -0.42
C TYR A 8 -10.95 8.20 0.90
N GLY A 9 -10.29 7.05 0.96
CA GLY A 9 -9.50 6.65 2.13
C GLY A 9 -8.22 7.46 2.29
N HIS A 10 -7.41 7.08 3.28
CA HIS A 10 -6.16 7.75 3.62
C HIS A 10 -5.18 7.80 2.43
N LEU A 11 -4.99 6.67 1.75
CA LEU A 11 -4.12 6.59 0.58
C LEU A 11 -4.64 7.45 -0.58
N ALA A 12 -5.94 7.35 -0.90
CA ALA A 12 -6.54 8.07 -2.01
C ALA A 12 -6.42 9.59 -1.83
N ASN A 13 -6.71 10.09 -0.63
CA ASN A 13 -6.60 11.52 -0.32
C ASN A 13 -5.14 11.99 -0.37
N THR A 14 -4.21 11.21 0.18
CA THR A 14 -2.77 11.51 0.11
C THR A 14 -2.28 11.58 -1.34
N ALA A 15 -2.62 10.58 -2.16
CA ALA A 15 -2.25 10.52 -3.57
C ALA A 15 -2.83 11.72 -4.35
N ALA A 16 -4.14 12.00 -4.17
CA ALA A 16 -4.80 13.12 -4.85
C ALA A 16 -4.12 14.46 -4.55
N MET A 17 -3.79 14.70 -3.29
CA MET A 17 -3.15 15.94 -2.87
C MET A 17 -1.71 16.06 -3.34
N CYS A 18 -0.92 15.01 -3.19
CA CYS A 18 0.48 14.99 -3.60
C CYS A 18 0.61 15.16 -5.12
N LEU A 19 -0.22 14.47 -5.90
CA LEU A 19 -0.20 14.59 -7.36
C LEU A 19 -0.71 15.97 -7.82
N ALA A 20 -1.73 16.53 -7.17
CA ALA A 20 -2.18 17.90 -7.45
C ALA A 20 -1.06 18.92 -7.18
N SER A 21 -0.27 18.76 -6.11
CA SER A 21 0.87 19.62 -5.80
C SER A 21 1.98 19.54 -6.86
N LYS A 22 2.07 18.43 -7.60
CA LYS A 22 2.98 18.24 -8.75
C LYS A 22 2.42 18.80 -10.07
N GLY A 23 1.24 19.46 -10.03
CA GLY A 23 0.64 20.09 -11.19
C GLY A 23 -0.28 19.21 -12.02
N HIS A 24 -0.66 18.04 -11.52
CA HIS A 24 -1.65 17.20 -12.16
C HIS A 24 -3.08 17.67 -11.86
N GLN A 25 -3.97 17.48 -12.81
CA GLN A 25 -5.40 17.66 -12.61
C GLN A 25 -6.00 16.37 -12.07
N ILE A 26 -6.69 16.44 -10.93
CA ILE A 26 -7.21 15.26 -10.23
C ILE A 26 -8.72 15.19 -10.37
N VAL A 27 -9.21 14.02 -10.76
CA VAL A 27 -10.62 13.62 -10.71
C VAL A 27 -10.72 12.53 -9.65
N GLN A 28 -11.25 12.86 -8.48
CA GLN A 28 -11.43 11.87 -7.41
C GLN A 28 -12.87 11.37 -7.39
N TRP A 29 -13.06 10.06 -7.32
CA TRP A 29 -14.38 9.42 -7.36
C TRP A 29 -14.43 8.13 -6.52
N ASP A 30 -15.62 7.82 -5.98
CA ASP A 30 -15.91 6.56 -5.29
C ASP A 30 -17.39 6.18 -5.48
N THR A 31 -17.71 4.88 -5.35
CA THR A 31 -19.07 4.35 -5.31
C THR A 31 -19.83 4.77 -4.04
N GLU A 32 -19.11 5.15 -3.00
CA GLU A 32 -19.63 5.49 -1.68
C GLU A 32 -19.27 6.92 -1.28
N PRO A 33 -19.90 7.97 -1.87
CA PRO A 33 -19.54 9.36 -1.63
C PRO A 33 -19.76 9.84 -0.18
N TRP A 34 -20.52 9.09 0.64
CA TRP A 34 -20.70 9.39 2.08
C TRP A 34 -19.46 9.07 2.93
N LEU A 35 -18.47 8.35 2.41
CA LEU A 35 -17.15 8.21 3.04
C LEU A 35 -16.36 9.53 3.04
N LEU A 36 -16.78 10.51 2.24
CA LEU A 36 -16.46 11.92 2.43
C LEU A 36 -17.15 12.44 3.69
N ARG A 37 -16.69 12.04 4.84
CA ARG A 37 -17.02 12.77 6.06
C ARG A 37 -16.38 14.13 5.96
N ALA A 38 -17.21 15.14 5.73
CA ALA A 38 -16.82 16.56 5.65
C ALA A 38 -16.10 17.04 6.94
N ASP A 39 -16.26 16.30 8.02
CA ASP A 39 -15.74 16.57 9.37
C ASP A 39 -14.40 15.87 9.68
N GLN A 40 -13.97 14.88 8.85
CA GLN A 40 -12.66 14.25 8.94
C GLN A 40 -12.14 13.78 7.57
N PRO A 41 -11.63 14.65 6.73
CA PRO A 41 -10.78 14.21 5.64
C PRO A 41 -9.53 13.58 6.28
N SER A 42 -9.42 12.27 6.16
CA SER A 42 -8.33 11.50 6.79
C SER A 42 -6.91 11.96 6.38
N GLY A 43 -6.80 12.70 5.28
CA GLY A 43 -5.56 13.33 4.84
C GLY A 43 -5.31 14.74 5.41
N LEU A 44 -6.29 15.40 6.04
CA LEU A 44 -6.14 16.77 6.55
C LEU A 44 -5.34 16.86 7.85
N LEU A 45 -5.09 15.75 8.52
CA LEU A 45 -4.33 15.69 9.76
C LEU A 45 -2.87 15.27 9.55
N GLU A 46 -2.48 14.97 8.31
CA GLU A 46 -1.09 14.61 8.02
C GLU A 46 -0.18 15.84 8.08
N PRO A 47 0.97 15.76 8.76
CA PRO A 47 1.99 16.80 8.71
C PRO A 47 2.41 17.10 7.25
N GLY A 48 2.56 18.37 6.92
CA GLY A 48 2.90 18.81 5.55
C GLY A 48 1.69 19.09 4.66
N TYR A 49 0.45 18.81 5.09
CA TYR A 49 -0.75 19.14 4.32
C TYR A 49 -0.86 20.62 3.98
N HIS A 50 -0.62 21.50 4.95
CA HIS A 50 -0.71 22.95 4.77
C HIS A 50 0.42 23.53 3.91
N GLU A 51 1.49 22.77 3.70
CA GLU A 51 2.63 23.15 2.86
C GLU A 51 2.38 22.85 1.38
N LEU A 52 1.43 21.95 1.09
CA LEU A 52 1.03 21.66 -0.27
C LEU A 52 0.22 22.84 -0.81
N ASN A 53 0.60 23.34 -1.98
CA ASN A 53 -0.12 24.42 -2.63
C ASN A 53 -1.51 23.95 -3.10
N THR A 54 -2.50 24.10 -2.24
CA THR A 54 -3.87 23.59 -2.43
C THR A 54 -4.70 24.40 -3.44
N GLN A 55 -4.16 25.49 -4.01
CA GLN A 55 -4.91 26.30 -5.01
C GLN A 55 -5.26 25.50 -6.26
N GLN A 56 -4.55 24.42 -6.55
CA GLN A 56 -4.87 23.50 -7.66
C GLN A 56 -5.77 22.33 -7.24
N LEU A 57 -6.06 22.17 -5.96
CA LEU A 57 -7.04 21.20 -5.44
C LEU A 57 -8.48 21.66 -5.72
N ARG A 58 -8.78 21.92 -6.95
CA ARG A 58 -10.16 21.75 -7.41
C ARG A 58 -10.39 20.25 -7.48
N LEU A 59 -10.61 19.65 -6.31
CA LEU A 59 -11.22 18.34 -6.20
C LEU A 59 -12.56 18.44 -6.95
N LEU A 60 -12.50 18.09 -8.20
CA LEU A 60 -13.70 17.89 -9.00
C LEU A 60 -14.30 16.59 -8.47
N MET A 61 -15.01 16.71 -7.33
CA MET A 61 -15.97 15.70 -6.87
C MET A 61 -17.04 15.61 -7.96
N GLN A 62 -16.82 14.74 -8.94
CA GLN A 62 -17.70 14.69 -10.08
C GLN A 62 -17.97 13.25 -10.50
N HIS A 63 -19.13 13.07 -11.10
CA HIS A 63 -19.69 11.83 -11.60
C HIS A 63 -18.67 10.95 -12.35
N SER A 64 -18.87 9.63 -12.29
CA SER A 64 -18.08 8.59 -12.99
C SER A 64 -17.79 8.88 -14.47
N ALA A 65 -18.67 9.65 -15.14
CA ALA A 65 -18.50 10.11 -16.52
C ALA A 65 -17.23 10.94 -16.80
N GLN A 66 -16.52 11.38 -15.76
CA GLN A 66 -15.26 12.12 -15.95
C GLN A 66 -14.04 11.20 -15.97
N LEU A 67 -14.16 9.96 -15.50
CA LEU A 67 -13.08 8.96 -15.58
C LEU A 67 -12.72 8.64 -17.04
N GLU A 68 -13.68 8.77 -17.97
CA GLU A 68 -13.45 8.62 -19.41
C GLU A 68 -12.45 9.65 -19.96
N LYS A 69 -12.30 10.80 -19.32
CA LYS A 69 -11.39 11.89 -19.73
C LYS A 69 -9.99 11.78 -19.08
N CYS A 70 -9.80 10.87 -18.15
CA CYS A 70 -8.52 10.71 -17.48
C CYS A 70 -7.48 10.08 -18.39
N ASP A 71 -6.24 10.55 -18.29
CA ASP A 71 -5.10 9.96 -18.98
C ASP A 71 -4.77 8.58 -18.39
N LEU A 72 -4.91 8.46 -17.07
CA LEU A 72 -4.83 7.19 -16.34
C LEU A 72 -5.78 7.21 -15.12
N VAL A 73 -6.06 6.03 -14.58
CA VAL A 73 -6.85 5.85 -13.37
C VAL A 73 -5.98 5.17 -12.31
N TRP A 74 -6.00 5.68 -11.07
CA TRP A 74 -5.25 5.11 -9.95
C TRP A 74 -6.21 4.68 -8.84
N VAL A 75 -6.30 3.38 -8.60
CA VAL A 75 -7.17 2.75 -7.59
C VAL A 75 -6.45 2.75 -6.25
N CYS A 76 -7.00 3.47 -5.28
CA CYS A 76 -6.43 3.73 -3.97
C CYS A 76 -7.42 3.38 -2.84
N TYR A 77 -8.18 2.31 -2.99
CA TYR A 77 -9.06 1.86 -1.91
C TYR A 77 -8.27 1.34 -0.73
N ASP A 78 -8.67 1.71 0.48
CA ASP A 78 -8.29 0.99 1.68
C ASP A 78 -8.99 -0.38 1.65
N THR A 79 -8.22 -1.46 1.60
CA THR A 79 -8.77 -2.82 1.57
C THR A 79 -9.36 -3.18 2.92
N PRO A 80 -10.65 -3.51 3.01
CA PRO A 80 -11.27 -3.94 4.26
C PRO A 80 -10.65 -5.23 4.80
N LEU A 81 -10.95 -5.55 6.06
CA LEU A 81 -10.60 -6.83 6.65
C LEU A 81 -11.74 -7.83 6.43
N ASP A 82 -11.38 -9.07 6.10
CA ASP A 82 -12.32 -10.19 6.11
C ASP A 82 -12.65 -10.64 7.56
N ALA A 83 -13.55 -11.60 7.71
CA ALA A 83 -13.97 -12.11 9.02
C ALA A 83 -12.82 -12.77 9.82
N GLN A 84 -11.72 -13.13 9.18
CA GLN A 84 -10.52 -13.71 9.78
C GLN A 84 -9.41 -12.66 10.03
N GLY A 85 -9.65 -11.41 9.64
CA GLY A 85 -8.70 -10.31 9.78
C GLY A 85 -7.68 -10.21 8.63
N GLY A 86 -7.82 -11.02 7.59
CA GLY A 86 -7.07 -10.91 6.33
C GLY A 86 -7.64 -9.84 5.38
N SER A 87 -7.07 -9.71 4.20
CA SER A 87 -7.57 -8.77 3.17
C SER A 87 -8.87 -9.26 2.56
N ASP A 88 -9.89 -8.40 2.53
CA ASP A 88 -11.13 -8.64 1.77
C ASP A 88 -10.99 -8.11 0.33
N ASP A 89 -10.35 -8.90 -0.51
CA ASP A 89 -10.15 -8.56 -1.92
C ASP A 89 -11.47 -8.53 -2.69
N ALA A 90 -12.47 -9.31 -2.26
CA ALA A 90 -13.76 -9.34 -2.92
C ALA A 90 -14.46 -8.00 -2.86
N ALA A 91 -14.38 -7.29 -1.74
CA ALA A 91 -14.92 -5.95 -1.59
C ALA A 91 -14.25 -4.94 -2.55
N VAL A 92 -12.94 -5.04 -2.75
CA VAL A 92 -12.21 -4.20 -3.72
C VAL A 92 -12.63 -4.52 -5.14
N ILE A 93 -12.71 -5.79 -5.51
CA ILE A 93 -13.10 -6.24 -6.86
C ILE A 93 -14.53 -5.79 -7.18
N GLN A 94 -15.49 -5.97 -6.27
CA GLN A 94 -16.87 -5.53 -6.46
C GLN A 94 -16.98 -4.02 -6.73
N ARG A 95 -16.19 -3.20 -6.02
CA ARG A 95 -16.13 -1.76 -6.29
C ARG A 95 -15.56 -1.47 -7.68
N LEU A 96 -14.51 -2.18 -8.07
CA LEU A 96 -13.92 -2.04 -9.39
C LEU A 96 -14.91 -2.42 -10.51
N GLU A 97 -15.72 -3.46 -10.35
CA GLU A 97 -16.76 -3.85 -11.32
C GLU A 97 -17.77 -2.72 -11.61
N VAL A 98 -18.05 -1.88 -10.63
CA VAL A 98 -18.93 -0.72 -10.80
C VAL A 98 -18.24 0.44 -11.53
N ILE A 99 -16.95 0.61 -11.33
CA ILE A 99 -16.19 1.78 -11.80
C ILE A 99 -15.58 1.58 -13.18
N LEU A 100 -14.98 0.41 -13.42
CA LEU A 100 -14.21 0.14 -14.63
C LEU A 100 -15.01 0.32 -15.94
N PRO A 101 -16.34 0.09 -16.00
CA PRO A 101 -17.14 0.45 -17.18
C PRO A 101 -17.11 1.92 -17.56
N SER A 102 -16.80 2.83 -16.62
CA SER A 102 -16.69 4.28 -16.85
C SER A 102 -15.28 4.72 -17.24
N VAL A 103 -14.31 3.81 -17.27
CA VAL A 103 -12.94 4.10 -17.66
C VAL A 103 -12.80 3.94 -19.17
N ARG A 104 -12.09 4.87 -19.81
CA ARG A 104 -11.86 4.85 -21.26
C ARG A 104 -11.15 3.56 -21.67
N ILE A 105 -11.65 2.93 -22.74
CA ILE A 105 -11.01 1.74 -23.34
C ILE A 105 -9.54 2.06 -23.68
N GLY A 106 -8.65 1.14 -23.37
CA GLY A 106 -7.21 1.26 -23.56
C GLY A 106 -6.48 2.04 -22.46
N SER A 107 -7.20 2.53 -21.44
CA SER A 107 -6.57 3.26 -20.33
C SER A 107 -5.71 2.35 -19.45
N LEU A 108 -4.66 2.96 -18.90
CA LEU A 108 -3.86 2.41 -17.82
C LEU A 108 -4.59 2.56 -16.49
N VAL A 109 -4.69 1.48 -15.74
CA VAL A 109 -5.25 1.42 -14.37
C VAL A 109 -4.15 0.98 -13.42
N LEU A 110 -3.64 1.92 -12.63
CA LEU A 110 -2.74 1.63 -11.52
C LEU A 110 -3.56 1.17 -10.31
N VAL A 111 -3.14 0.12 -9.62
CA VAL A 111 -3.80 -0.38 -8.42
C VAL A 111 -2.83 -0.39 -7.26
N SER A 112 -3.15 0.35 -6.19
CA SER A 112 -2.40 0.37 -4.94
C SER A 112 -3.17 -0.24 -3.77
N SER A 113 -4.45 -0.56 -3.97
CA SER A 113 -5.22 -1.33 -2.99
C SER A 113 -4.52 -2.64 -2.69
N GLN A 114 -4.45 -2.99 -1.42
CA GLN A 114 -3.73 -4.19 -0.98
C GLN A 114 -4.57 -5.44 -1.28
N VAL A 115 -4.15 -6.19 -2.27
CA VAL A 115 -4.85 -7.38 -2.79
C VAL A 115 -3.92 -8.59 -2.83
N ARG A 116 -4.50 -9.80 -2.88
CA ARG A 116 -3.74 -11.06 -2.93
C ARG A 116 -3.00 -11.20 -4.24
N ALA A 117 -1.89 -11.95 -4.20
CA ALA A 117 -1.14 -12.29 -5.40
C ALA A 117 -2.02 -13.04 -6.42
N GLY A 118 -1.97 -12.58 -7.69
CA GLY A 118 -2.78 -13.06 -8.80
C GLY A 118 -4.03 -12.23 -9.09
N THR A 119 -4.35 -11.20 -8.29
CA THR A 119 -5.52 -10.34 -8.50
C THR A 119 -5.39 -9.53 -9.78
N MET A 120 -4.24 -8.93 -10.06
CA MET A 120 -4.04 -8.17 -11.31
C MET A 120 -4.20 -9.03 -12.54
N LYS A 121 -3.71 -10.25 -12.51
CA LYS A 121 -3.89 -11.22 -13.59
C LYS A 121 -5.36 -11.58 -13.82
N ALA A 122 -6.13 -11.74 -12.74
CA ALA A 122 -7.57 -12.00 -12.84
C ALA A 122 -8.32 -10.78 -13.40
N LEU A 123 -8.00 -9.56 -12.95
CA LEU A 123 -8.59 -8.33 -13.50
C LEU A 123 -8.26 -8.15 -14.97
N GLN A 124 -7.01 -8.39 -15.39
CA GLN A 124 -6.58 -8.30 -16.78
C GLN A 124 -7.31 -9.32 -17.67
N TYR A 125 -7.58 -10.52 -17.15
CA TYR A 125 -8.35 -11.54 -17.87
C TYR A 125 -9.82 -11.14 -18.07
N ILE A 126 -10.44 -10.50 -17.07
CA ILE A 126 -11.84 -10.05 -17.14
C ILE A 126 -11.97 -8.78 -18.01
N TRP A 127 -11.06 -7.82 -17.83
CA TRP A 127 -11.10 -6.49 -18.44
C TRP A 127 -10.01 -6.33 -19.50
N GLN A 128 -10.14 -7.10 -20.59
CA GLN A 128 -9.14 -7.15 -21.68
C GLN A 128 -8.98 -5.82 -22.44
N ASN A 129 -9.93 -4.90 -22.27
CA ASN A 129 -9.92 -3.57 -22.87
C ASN A 129 -9.23 -2.50 -21.99
N LEU A 130 -8.70 -2.87 -20.83
CA LEU A 130 -7.92 -2.03 -19.93
C LEU A 130 -6.54 -2.65 -19.71
N TYR A 131 -5.61 -1.87 -19.19
CA TYR A 131 -4.28 -2.34 -18.85
C TYR A 131 -4.03 -2.12 -17.36
N PHE A 132 -3.71 -3.17 -16.62
CA PHE A 132 -3.51 -3.10 -15.17
C PHE A 132 -2.04 -3.15 -14.81
N ALA A 133 -1.64 -2.22 -13.90
CA ALA A 133 -0.36 -2.25 -13.23
C ALA A 133 -0.55 -2.16 -11.71
N TYR A 134 0.21 -2.92 -10.96
CA TYR A 134 0.18 -2.90 -9.50
C TYR A 134 1.28 -2.03 -8.94
N VAL A 135 0.94 -1.07 -8.09
CA VAL A 135 1.89 -0.15 -7.46
C VAL A 135 1.68 -0.20 -5.94
N PRO A 136 2.32 -1.14 -5.23
CA PRO A 136 2.17 -1.28 -3.79
C PRO A 136 2.64 -0.02 -3.07
N GLU A 137 1.81 0.45 -2.18
CA GLU A 137 2.03 1.66 -1.42
C GLU A 137 2.61 1.34 -0.03
N ASN A 138 3.46 2.21 0.52
CA ASN A 138 4.14 2.03 1.80
C ASN A 138 4.10 3.29 2.68
N ILE A 139 3.07 4.15 2.56
CA ILE A 139 2.93 5.34 3.40
C ILE A 139 2.66 4.96 4.86
N ARG A 140 3.21 5.75 5.76
CA ARG A 140 3.01 5.62 7.21
C ARG A 140 2.08 6.72 7.70
N VAL A 141 1.11 6.36 8.54
CA VAL A 141 0.24 7.34 9.21
C VAL A 141 1.09 8.37 9.96
N GLY A 142 0.79 9.64 9.78
CA GLY A 142 1.55 10.76 10.33
C GLY A 142 2.77 11.20 9.51
N GLN A 143 3.10 10.49 8.42
CA GLN A 143 4.17 10.83 7.47
C GLN A 143 3.76 10.59 6.01
N ALA A 144 2.48 10.39 5.75
CA ALA A 144 1.99 9.91 4.46
C ALA A 144 2.37 10.83 3.29
N ILE A 145 2.29 12.13 3.45
CA ILE A 145 2.67 13.10 2.42
C ILE A 145 4.16 13.01 2.10
N HIS A 146 5.00 13.01 3.13
CA HIS A 146 6.43 12.86 2.96
C HIS A 146 6.78 11.54 2.27
N ASP A 147 6.20 10.43 2.78
CA ASP A 147 6.46 9.10 2.26
C ASP A 147 5.98 8.95 0.80
N PHE A 148 4.88 9.59 0.43
CA PHE A 148 4.37 9.56 -0.94
C PHE A 148 5.24 10.37 -1.91
N LEU A 149 5.69 11.56 -1.50
CA LEU A 149 6.46 12.47 -2.36
C LEU A 149 7.96 12.13 -2.46
N HIS A 150 8.50 11.35 -1.53
CA HIS A 150 9.94 11.07 -1.40
C HIS A 150 10.20 9.58 -1.20
N GLN A 151 9.60 8.75 -2.04
CA GLN A 151 9.82 7.31 -1.98
C GLN A 151 11.26 6.97 -2.41
N PRO A 152 12.01 6.18 -1.63
CA PRO A 152 13.35 5.75 -2.03
C PRO A 152 13.33 4.86 -3.28
N ARG A 153 12.25 4.13 -3.48
CA ARG A 153 11.93 3.33 -4.67
C ARG A 153 10.43 3.11 -4.76
N ILE A 154 9.94 2.88 -5.97
CA ILE A 154 8.58 2.39 -6.23
C ILE A 154 8.69 1.03 -6.92
N VAL A 155 7.94 0.04 -6.42
CA VAL A 155 7.74 -1.24 -7.10
C VAL A 155 6.57 -1.11 -8.06
N VAL A 156 6.72 -1.65 -9.27
CA VAL A 156 5.67 -1.66 -10.30
C VAL A 156 5.52 -3.05 -10.86
N GLY A 157 4.36 -3.64 -10.67
CA GLY A 157 3.98 -4.92 -11.24
C GLY A 157 3.28 -4.73 -12.58
N VAL A 158 3.92 -5.13 -13.66
CA VAL A 158 3.39 -5.06 -15.03
C VAL A 158 3.55 -6.39 -15.75
N PRO A 159 2.64 -6.76 -16.66
CA PRO A 159 2.77 -8.02 -17.40
C PRO A 159 3.91 -7.99 -18.42
N ASP A 160 4.28 -6.80 -18.92
CA ASP A 160 5.33 -6.56 -19.92
C ASP A 160 5.77 -5.09 -19.91
N ASP A 161 6.74 -4.73 -20.74
CA ASP A 161 7.33 -3.39 -20.80
C ASP A 161 6.55 -2.41 -21.70
N SER A 162 5.41 -2.82 -22.26
CA SER A 162 4.73 -2.08 -23.34
C SER A 162 4.22 -0.69 -22.93
N ARG A 163 4.08 -0.42 -21.61
CA ARG A 163 3.52 0.83 -21.09
C ARG A 163 4.41 1.56 -20.09
N HIS A 164 5.68 1.23 -20.02
CA HIS A 164 6.61 1.96 -19.18
C HIS A 164 6.62 3.45 -19.51
N ASP A 165 6.56 3.82 -20.79
CA ASP A 165 6.54 5.23 -21.24
C ASP A 165 5.33 6.03 -20.72
N GLU A 166 4.25 5.36 -20.32
CA GLU A 166 3.09 6.02 -19.72
C GLU A 166 3.21 6.11 -18.18
N ILE A 167 3.88 5.14 -17.55
CA ILE A 167 4.05 5.03 -16.10
C ILE A 167 5.22 5.91 -15.60
N ASP A 168 6.35 5.84 -16.26
CA ASP A 168 7.60 6.48 -15.88
C ASP A 168 7.49 7.98 -15.67
N PRO A 169 6.88 8.79 -16.56
CA PRO A 169 6.80 10.24 -16.40
C PRO A 169 6.03 10.65 -15.13
N LEU A 170 5.12 9.80 -14.65
CA LEU A 170 4.39 10.04 -13.41
C LEU A 170 5.24 9.65 -12.20
N LEU A 171 5.77 8.44 -12.19
CA LEU A 171 6.45 7.89 -11.01
C LEU A 171 7.83 8.50 -10.76
N PHE A 172 8.57 8.91 -11.80
CA PHE A 172 9.86 9.62 -11.62
C PHE A 172 9.70 10.99 -10.95
N GLN A 173 8.50 11.52 -10.83
CA GLN A 173 8.24 12.71 -10.01
C GLN A 173 8.21 12.41 -8.50
N LEU A 174 8.09 11.14 -8.13
CA LEU A 174 7.94 10.66 -6.75
C LEU A 174 9.18 9.90 -6.25
N THR A 175 9.97 9.31 -7.17
CA THR A 175 11.12 8.48 -6.83
C THR A 175 12.21 8.56 -7.91
N PRO A 176 13.50 8.44 -7.54
CA PRO A 176 14.59 8.26 -8.50
C PRO A 176 14.71 6.81 -9.01
N SER A 177 13.99 5.83 -8.43
CA SER A 177 14.17 4.41 -8.70
C SER A 177 12.83 3.69 -8.81
N ILE A 178 12.61 3.03 -9.94
CA ILE A 178 11.45 2.18 -10.21
C ILE A 178 11.94 0.75 -10.39
N GLU A 179 11.33 -0.18 -9.65
CA GLU A 179 11.62 -1.61 -9.68
C GLU A 179 10.48 -2.34 -10.39
N TYR A 180 10.67 -2.65 -11.66
CA TYR A 180 9.70 -3.39 -12.46
C TYR A 180 9.78 -4.88 -12.22
N MET A 181 8.62 -5.53 -12.10
CA MET A 181 8.50 -6.98 -11.94
C MET A 181 7.13 -7.47 -12.43
N SER A 182 6.90 -8.79 -12.41
CA SER A 182 5.57 -9.33 -12.72
C SER A 182 4.52 -8.84 -11.71
N PRO A 183 3.24 -8.73 -12.10
CA PRO A 183 2.18 -8.32 -11.20
C PRO A 183 2.13 -9.17 -9.93
N GLU A 184 2.22 -10.50 -10.06
CA GLU A 184 2.20 -11.43 -8.94
C GLU A 184 3.39 -11.22 -7.99
N SER A 185 4.57 -10.89 -8.52
CA SER A 185 5.75 -10.58 -7.70
C SER A 185 5.57 -9.27 -6.93
N ALA A 186 4.99 -8.26 -7.56
CA ALA A 186 4.74 -6.97 -6.94
C ALA A 186 3.67 -7.07 -5.83
N GLU A 187 2.56 -7.80 -6.08
CA GLU A 187 1.53 -8.11 -5.09
C GLU A 187 2.13 -8.87 -3.90
N MET A 188 2.93 -9.91 -4.17
CA MET A 188 3.59 -10.70 -3.13
C MET A 188 4.61 -9.87 -2.35
N SER A 189 5.34 -8.95 -2.99
CA SER A 189 6.38 -8.13 -2.35
C SER A 189 5.82 -7.27 -1.21
N LYS A 190 4.58 -6.77 -1.35
CA LYS A 190 3.90 -5.98 -0.31
C LYS A 190 3.60 -6.83 0.92
N HIS A 191 3.00 -7.99 0.73
CA HIS A 191 2.69 -8.91 1.82
C HIS A 191 3.97 -9.43 2.50
N ALA A 192 4.99 -9.78 1.71
CA ALA A 192 6.27 -10.25 2.21
C ALA A 192 6.98 -9.18 3.05
N LEU A 193 6.97 -7.90 2.61
CA LEU A 193 7.54 -6.80 3.36
C LEU A 193 6.89 -6.68 4.75
N ASN A 194 5.56 -6.64 4.81
CA ASN A 194 4.85 -6.47 6.06
C ASN A 194 5.00 -7.69 6.98
N ALA A 195 4.99 -8.91 6.44
CA ALA A 195 5.27 -10.12 7.23
C ALA A 195 6.70 -10.14 7.78
N PHE A 196 7.69 -9.67 7.00
CA PHE A 196 9.07 -9.57 7.46
C PHE A 196 9.23 -8.52 8.57
N LEU A 197 8.57 -7.37 8.48
CA LEU A 197 8.54 -6.38 9.56
C LEU A 197 7.88 -6.96 10.82
N ALA A 198 6.76 -7.68 10.67
CA ALA A 198 6.09 -8.36 11.78
C ALA A 198 7.00 -9.40 12.46
N LEU A 199 7.73 -10.19 11.67
CA LEU A 199 8.71 -11.16 12.17
C LEU A 199 9.81 -10.47 12.98
N GLN A 200 10.36 -9.37 12.50
CA GLN A 200 11.41 -8.62 13.20
C GLN A 200 10.94 -8.10 14.57
N ILE A 201 9.69 -7.57 14.63
CA ILE A 201 9.09 -7.10 15.88
C ILE A 201 8.86 -8.28 16.85
N ALA A 202 8.31 -9.39 16.38
CA ALA A 202 8.11 -10.58 17.19
C ALA A 202 9.45 -11.13 17.71
N PHE A 203 10.47 -11.21 16.84
CA PHE A 203 11.80 -11.69 17.17
C PHE A 203 12.47 -10.86 18.27
N ILE A 204 12.51 -9.52 18.12
CA ILE A 204 13.19 -8.69 19.14
C ILE A 204 12.45 -8.72 20.49
N ASN A 205 11.15 -8.93 20.49
CA ASN A 205 10.37 -9.13 21.70
C ASN A 205 10.65 -10.49 22.36
N GLU A 206 10.95 -11.55 21.60
CA GLU A 206 11.45 -12.81 22.16
C GLU A 206 12.85 -12.66 22.77
N ILE A 207 13.74 -11.97 22.08
CA ILE A 207 15.09 -11.66 22.59
C ILE A 207 15.00 -10.84 23.88
N ASP A 208 14.07 -9.90 24.00
CA ASP A 208 13.84 -9.16 25.26
C ASP A 208 13.52 -10.11 26.43
N ARG A 209 12.62 -11.06 26.24
CA ARG A 209 12.29 -12.07 27.28
C ARG A 209 13.51 -12.92 27.69
N ILE A 210 14.33 -13.29 26.72
CA ILE A 210 15.57 -14.03 26.99
C ILE A 210 16.58 -13.15 27.75
N CYS A 211 16.76 -11.90 27.34
CA CYS A 211 17.63 -10.95 28.04
C CYS A 211 17.23 -10.78 29.49
N GLN A 212 15.94 -10.60 29.77
CA GLN A 212 15.42 -10.50 31.13
C GLN A 212 15.74 -11.74 31.98
N ALA A 213 15.64 -12.94 31.40
CA ALA A 213 15.94 -14.18 32.11
C ALA A 213 17.43 -14.36 32.43
N TYR A 214 18.32 -13.76 31.63
CA TYR A 214 19.77 -13.93 31.76
C TYR A 214 20.52 -12.67 32.23
N GLY A 215 19.78 -11.57 32.56
CA GLY A 215 20.41 -10.34 33.06
C GLY A 215 21.11 -9.51 31.97
N ALA A 216 20.75 -9.70 30.70
CA ALA A 216 21.26 -8.91 29.60
C ALA A 216 20.36 -7.68 29.36
N ASP A 217 20.93 -6.62 28.75
CA ASP A 217 20.18 -5.44 28.32
C ASP A 217 19.81 -5.58 26.82
N VAL A 218 18.53 -5.71 26.55
CA VAL A 218 18.03 -5.82 25.18
C VAL A 218 18.31 -4.56 24.33
N ALA A 219 18.45 -3.37 24.95
CA ALA A 219 18.81 -2.15 24.21
C ALA A 219 20.23 -2.25 23.63
N ASP A 220 21.15 -2.85 24.39
CA ASP A 220 22.52 -3.11 23.91
C ASP A 220 22.53 -4.16 22.80
N VAL A 221 21.74 -5.23 22.93
CA VAL A 221 21.58 -6.25 21.88
C VAL A 221 20.98 -5.63 20.62
N SER A 222 19.92 -4.84 20.75
CA SER A 222 19.29 -4.12 19.62
C SER A 222 20.30 -3.22 18.92
N ARG A 223 21.07 -2.43 19.67
CA ARG A 223 22.10 -1.55 19.10
C ARG A 223 23.18 -2.35 18.37
N ALA A 224 23.61 -3.47 18.93
CA ALA A 224 24.60 -4.34 18.28
C ALA A 224 24.07 -4.91 16.96
N LEU A 225 22.79 -5.32 16.90
CA LEU A 225 22.15 -5.76 15.66
C LEU A 225 22.05 -4.63 14.63
N LEU A 226 21.62 -3.43 15.02
CA LEU A 226 21.44 -2.29 14.11
C LEU A 226 22.77 -1.70 13.59
N THR A 227 23.89 -2.03 14.19
CA THR A 227 25.25 -1.66 13.72
C THR A 227 25.91 -2.72 12.85
N GLU A 228 25.30 -3.91 12.72
CA GLU A 228 25.77 -4.95 11.80
C GLU A 228 25.44 -4.57 10.35
N ALA A 229 26.45 -4.55 9.47
CA ALA A 229 26.32 -4.05 8.09
C ALA A 229 25.28 -4.82 7.23
N ARG A 230 24.95 -6.03 7.59
CA ARG A 230 23.93 -6.86 6.90
C ARG A 230 22.51 -6.57 7.33
N ILE A 231 22.31 -5.74 8.35
CA ILE A 231 21.01 -5.36 8.91
C ILE A 231 20.76 -3.87 8.62
N SER A 232 19.57 -3.56 8.13
CA SER A 232 19.19 -2.16 7.92
C SER A 232 19.19 -1.40 9.26
N PRO A 233 19.80 -0.20 9.34
CA PRO A 233 19.70 0.65 10.53
C PRO A 233 18.28 1.06 10.87
N GLN A 234 17.34 0.90 9.92
CA GLN A 234 15.91 1.23 10.07
C GLN A 234 15.06 0.00 10.43
N ALA A 235 15.68 -1.17 10.63
CA ALA A 235 14.96 -2.38 11.02
C ALA A 235 14.22 -2.17 12.35
N PRO A 236 12.95 -2.63 12.50
CA PRO A 236 12.15 -2.43 13.71
C PRO A 236 12.59 -3.39 14.83
N LEU A 237 13.86 -3.31 15.23
CA LEU A 237 14.47 -4.15 16.26
C LEU A 237 14.50 -3.49 17.65
N LYS A 238 13.60 -2.53 17.90
CA LYS A 238 13.39 -1.96 19.23
C LYS A 238 12.30 -2.75 19.94
N PRO A 239 12.59 -3.38 21.10
CA PRO A 239 11.58 -4.12 21.84
C PRO A 239 10.46 -3.18 22.30
N GLY A 240 9.25 -3.68 22.36
CA GLY A 240 8.11 -2.86 22.69
C GLY A 240 6.80 -3.62 22.77
N LYS A 241 5.69 -2.92 22.53
CA LYS A 241 4.37 -3.56 22.50
C LYS A 241 4.29 -4.51 21.30
N PRO A 242 3.49 -5.59 21.40
CA PRO A 242 3.09 -6.38 20.25
C PRO A 242 2.55 -5.49 19.13
N PHE A 243 2.83 -5.84 17.89
CA PHE A 243 2.14 -5.16 16.79
C PHE A 243 0.66 -5.51 16.82
N ALA A 244 -0.18 -4.52 16.46
CA ALA A 244 -1.62 -4.68 16.38
C ALA A 244 -2.14 -3.86 15.19
N GLY A 245 -3.37 -4.15 14.75
CA GLY A 245 -4.07 -3.37 13.73
C GLY A 245 -3.94 -3.90 12.31
N GLY A 246 -4.51 -3.12 11.39
CA GLY A 246 -4.89 -3.56 10.06
C GLY A 246 -3.77 -3.73 9.03
N SER A 247 -2.50 -3.51 9.35
CA SER A 247 -1.44 -3.61 8.33
C SER A 247 -0.62 -4.89 8.47
N LEU A 248 0.20 -5.02 9.52
CA LEU A 248 1.12 -6.15 9.66
C LEU A 248 0.37 -7.47 9.89
N GLN A 249 -0.58 -7.47 10.82
CA GLN A 249 -1.37 -8.66 11.12
C GLN A 249 -2.18 -9.14 9.91
N ARG A 250 -2.83 -8.21 9.20
CA ARG A 250 -3.57 -8.52 7.98
C ARG A 250 -2.71 -9.25 6.94
N ASP A 251 -1.49 -8.76 6.71
CA ASP A 251 -0.63 -9.34 5.69
C ASP A 251 -0.07 -10.70 6.08
N VAL A 252 0.25 -10.90 7.37
CA VAL A 252 0.60 -12.23 7.88
C VAL A 252 -0.57 -13.20 7.68
N LEU A 253 -1.81 -12.81 8.04
CA LEU A 253 -3.00 -13.64 7.85
C LEU A 253 -3.30 -13.91 6.37
N THR A 254 -3.14 -12.91 5.51
CA THR A 254 -3.30 -13.06 4.06
C THR A 254 -2.30 -14.08 3.51
N LEU A 255 -1.01 -13.99 3.88
CA LEU A 255 -0.01 -14.98 3.47
C LEU A 255 -0.33 -16.37 4.02
N MET A 256 -0.71 -16.49 5.30
CA MET A 256 -1.10 -17.77 5.89
C MET A 256 -2.29 -18.40 5.15
N ALA A 257 -3.26 -17.62 4.70
CA ALA A 257 -4.38 -18.11 3.91
C ALA A 257 -3.94 -18.68 2.54
N LEU A 258 -2.89 -18.11 1.94
CA LEU A 258 -2.31 -18.59 0.68
C LEU A 258 -1.48 -19.87 0.83
N THR A 259 -1.04 -20.19 2.06
CA THR A 259 -0.07 -21.25 2.32
C THR A 259 -0.66 -22.56 2.84
N LYS A 260 -2.00 -22.76 2.76
CA LYS A 260 -2.67 -23.93 3.34
C LYS A 260 -2.06 -25.30 3.00
N ASN A 261 -1.37 -25.41 1.85
CA ASN A 261 -0.73 -26.63 1.38
C ASN A 261 0.80 -26.51 1.29
N LEU A 262 1.38 -25.46 1.89
CA LEU A 262 2.82 -25.21 1.86
C LEU A 262 3.42 -25.31 3.27
N HIS A 263 4.65 -25.77 3.36
CA HIS A 263 5.39 -25.82 4.61
C HIS A 263 5.98 -24.43 4.95
N THR A 264 5.28 -23.66 5.78
CA THR A 264 5.65 -22.28 6.15
C THR A 264 5.66 -22.06 7.66
N PRO A 265 6.49 -22.80 8.43
CA PRO A 265 6.49 -22.74 9.89
C PRO A 265 6.82 -21.36 10.45
N ILE A 266 7.69 -20.58 9.79
CA ILE A 266 8.05 -19.21 10.22
C ILE A 266 6.83 -18.30 10.17
N LEU A 267 6.07 -18.27 9.07
CA LEU A 267 4.87 -17.45 8.96
C LEU A 267 3.84 -17.83 10.02
N ASN A 268 3.66 -19.12 10.26
CA ASN A 268 2.73 -19.64 11.26
C ASN A 268 3.13 -19.31 12.71
N ALA A 269 4.41 -19.03 12.98
CA ALA A 269 4.93 -18.68 14.30
C ALA A 269 4.83 -17.19 14.62
N ILE A 270 4.68 -16.30 13.63
CA ILE A 270 4.74 -14.84 13.85
C ILE A 270 3.64 -14.36 14.80
N LEU A 271 2.39 -14.73 14.57
CA LEU A 271 1.26 -14.26 15.39
C LEU A 271 1.31 -14.85 16.81
N PRO A 272 1.49 -16.18 17.01
CA PRO A 272 1.67 -16.74 18.35
C PRO A 272 2.85 -16.11 19.12
N SER A 273 3.98 -15.83 18.46
CA SER A 273 5.11 -15.13 19.07
C SER A 273 4.78 -13.70 19.49
N ASN A 274 4.03 -13.00 18.67
CA ASN A 274 3.58 -11.62 18.95
C ASN A 274 2.61 -11.56 20.15
N GLU A 275 1.74 -12.57 20.32
CA GLU A 275 0.76 -12.67 21.41
C GLU A 275 1.35 -13.15 22.72
N GLY A 276 2.50 -13.79 22.69
CA GLY A 276 3.15 -14.49 23.80
C GLY A 276 3.71 -13.59 24.92
N ARG A 277 3.09 -12.45 25.18
CA ARG A 277 3.43 -11.50 26.27
C ARG A 277 2.47 -11.60 27.42
#